data_879020abbd78bc831fbd75013c4dc11f
#
_entry.id   879020abbd78bc831fbd75013c4dc11f
#
_cell.length_a   1.000
_cell.length_b   1.000
_cell.length_c   1.000
_cell.angle_alpha   90.00
_cell.angle_beta   90.00
_cell.angle_gamma   90.00
#
_symmetry.space_group_name_H-M   'P 1'
#
loop_
_entity.id
_entity.type
_entity.pdbx_description
1 polymer ?
#
loop_
_entity_poly.entity_id
_entity_poly.type
_entity_poly.pdbx_seq_one_letter_code
_entity_poly.pdbx_strand_id
1 'polypeptide(L)'
;MNNFSYFSTVRTMFNNDLKEGLAQARKVLGVKKAMILTDPGVAALPIWQEMQQAMKEIDFGFELFEQVKPNPTDVTMEQAADALKATDCDCVIGFGGGSAIDTAKAALLATNPGSLRDYYGMNKVQNKCLPTIMVTTTAGSGAEVTQYISIVDTQQQTKQQIGSPFCVSDIALLCPALLKNSPRSVTADAGFDALAHCMEGFIGRKANPITDAIAIQVFRMITKSLLKFVNEPNDIDAASDMILAAHMSTMIASNIGTGDGHNIGLAIGGRFNISHGTTLAVLLPHVLAFNVEVAAPKLAECARVMGIDTDGMTELQAAQACVLAVQQLRDDLHLPNNFKDFGMTITDEDLEKIADTAEYKNKVGASAGSAPRKGTREDFKRIAVDAYHGVKVSF
;
A
#
# COMPACT_ATOMS: atom_id res chain seq x y z
N MET A 1 1.65 15.32 24.74
CA MET A 1 1.26 15.09 23.30
C MET A 1 2.24 15.90 22.47
N ASN A 2 2.86 15.28 21.46
CA ASN A 2 3.75 15.99 20.52
C ASN A 2 2.93 16.82 19.53
N ASN A 3 3.54 17.88 19.00
CA ASN A 3 2.92 18.61 17.89
C ASN A 3 2.86 17.71 16.65
N PHE A 4 1.73 17.72 15.95
CA PHE A 4 1.54 16.95 14.73
C PHE A 4 0.70 17.72 13.71
N SER A 5 0.78 17.31 12.45
CA SER A 5 -0.11 17.71 11.37
C SER A 5 -0.75 16.45 10.78
N TYR A 6 -2.02 16.54 10.41
CA TYR A 6 -2.74 15.49 9.72
C TYR A 6 -3.33 16.06 8.43
N PHE A 7 -3.13 15.35 7.33
CA PHE A 7 -3.53 15.78 6.01
C PHE A 7 -4.36 14.68 5.33
N SER A 8 -5.54 15.04 4.82
CA SER A 8 -6.35 14.18 3.97
C SER A 8 -7.23 15.09 3.10
N THR A 9 -7.00 15.08 1.80
CA THR A 9 -7.77 15.89 0.83
C THR A 9 -8.52 15.04 -0.18
N VAL A 10 -8.28 13.72 -0.22
CA VAL A 10 -9.00 12.82 -1.09
C VAL A 10 -10.47 12.73 -0.68
N ARG A 11 -11.36 12.77 -1.66
CA ARG A 11 -12.77 12.44 -1.43
C ARG A 11 -12.94 10.93 -1.56
N THR A 12 -13.17 10.24 -0.45
CA THR A 12 -13.51 8.83 -0.46
C THR A 12 -14.98 8.65 -0.81
N MET A 13 -15.26 7.85 -1.83
CA MET A 13 -16.58 7.39 -2.20
C MET A 13 -16.64 5.87 -2.05
N PHE A 14 -17.54 5.38 -1.22
CA PHE A 14 -17.79 3.96 -1.05
C PHE A 14 -19.13 3.61 -1.68
N ASN A 15 -19.11 2.73 -2.68
CA ASN A 15 -20.33 2.31 -3.37
C ASN A 15 -20.20 0.86 -3.88
N ASN A 16 -21.17 0.01 -3.59
CA ASN A 16 -21.20 -1.38 -4.08
C ASN A 16 -21.60 -1.49 -5.56
N ASP A 17 -22.13 -0.42 -6.15
CA ASP A 17 -22.46 -0.32 -7.57
C ASP A 17 -21.43 0.60 -8.27
N LEU A 18 -20.60 0.00 -9.12
CA LEU A 18 -19.55 0.72 -9.85
C LEU A 18 -20.12 1.83 -10.73
N LYS A 19 -21.23 1.57 -11.42
CA LYS A 19 -21.87 2.54 -12.31
C LYS A 19 -22.35 3.76 -11.54
N GLU A 20 -23.05 3.55 -10.43
CA GLU A 20 -23.52 4.62 -9.58
C GLU A 20 -22.36 5.44 -9.00
N GLY A 21 -21.30 4.76 -8.51
CA GLY A 21 -20.09 5.40 -8.02
C GLY A 21 -19.40 6.26 -9.07
N LEU A 22 -19.24 5.75 -10.29
CA LEU A 22 -18.65 6.50 -11.41
C LEU A 22 -19.53 7.69 -11.84
N ALA A 23 -20.85 7.51 -11.91
CA ALA A 23 -21.79 8.60 -12.23
C ALA A 23 -21.69 9.75 -11.22
N GLN A 24 -21.60 9.40 -9.93
CA GLN A 24 -21.43 10.38 -8.86
C GLN A 24 -20.05 11.07 -8.95
N ALA A 25 -18.97 10.32 -9.18
CA ALA A 25 -17.62 10.86 -9.32
C ALA A 25 -17.52 11.82 -10.51
N ARG A 26 -18.04 11.40 -11.69
CA ARG A 26 -18.12 12.24 -12.88
C ARG A 26 -18.85 13.56 -12.61
N LYS A 27 -20.00 13.48 -11.96
CA LYS A 27 -20.82 14.67 -11.63
C LYS A 27 -20.09 15.62 -10.69
N VAL A 28 -19.42 15.09 -9.66
CA VAL A 28 -18.68 15.88 -8.66
C VAL A 28 -17.52 16.62 -9.30
N LEU A 29 -16.80 15.99 -10.22
CA LEU A 29 -15.64 16.58 -10.91
C LEU A 29 -16.04 17.43 -12.13
N GLY A 30 -17.24 17.25 -12.67
CA GLY A 30 -17.71 17.97 -13.87
C GLY A 30 -17.01 17.54 -15.16
N VAL A 31 -16.47 16.33 -15.21
CA VAL A 31 -15.64 15.79 -16.31
C VAL A 31 -16.49 15.02 -17.34
N LYS A 32 -15.96 14.87 -18.56
CA LYS A 32 -16.68 14.31 -19.70
C LYS A 32 -16.00 13.12 -20.35
N LYS A 33 -14.68 13.08 -20.39
CA LYS A 33 -13.90 12.03 -21.05
C LYS A 33 -12.66 11.68 -20.24
N ALA A 34 -12.47 10.40 -19.95
CA ALA A 34 -11.38 9.91 -19.10
C ALA A 34 -10.30 9.19 -19.92
N MET A 35 -9.03 9.33 -19.53
CA MET A 35 -8.01 8.35 -19.82
C MET A 35 -8.03 7.29 -18.72
N ILE A 36 -8.36 6.04 -19.05
CA ILE A 36 -8.31 4.92 -18.12
C ILE A 36 -6.95 4.23 -18.24
N LEU A 37 -6.26 4.10 -17.09
CA LEU A 37 -5.00 3.39 -17.01
C LEU A 37 -5.21 2.09 -16.23
N THR A 38 -4.85 0.98 -16.86
CA THR A 38 -4.98 -0.37 -16.29
C THR A 38 -3.85 -1.28 -16.76
N ASP A 39 -3.74 -2.45 -16.18
CA ASP A 39 -2.78 -3.47 -16.60
C ASP A 39 -3.48 -4.57 -17.43
N PRO A 40 -2.73 -5.31 -18.27
CA PRO A 40 -3.30 -6.36 -19.13
C PRO A 40 -3.99 -7.48 -18.34
N GLY A 41 -3.55 -7.72 -17.08
CA GLY A 41 -4.16 -8.72 -16.21
C GLY A 41 -5.57 -8.31 -15.81
N VAL A 42 -5.76 -7.07 -15.35
CA VAL A 42 -7.08 -6.51 -15.03
C VAL A 42 -7.95 -6.38 -16.28
N ALA A 43 -7.38 -5.96 -17.41
CA ALA A 43 -8.09 -5.84 -18.69
C ALA A 43 -8.63 -7.19 -19.20
N ALA A 44 -8.05 -8.31 -18.78
CA ALA A 44 -8.52 -9.66 -19.12
C ALA A 44 -9.63 -10.19 -18.19
N LEU A 45 -9.92 -9.50 -17.09
CA LEU A 45 -10.89 -9.95 -16.08
C LEU A 45 -12.32 -9.44 -16.40
N PRO A 46 -13.36 -10.13 -15.90
CA PRO A 46 -14.76 -9.69 -16.05
C PRO A 46 -15.02 -8.28 -15.52
N ILE A 47 -14.31 -7.85 -14.48
CA ILE A 47 -14.45 -6.49 -13.90
C ILE A 47 -14.12 -5.39 -14.91
N TRP A 48 -13.29 -5.66 -15.92
CA TRP A 48 -13.05 -4.71 -17.01
C TRP A 48 -14.27 -4.54 -17.91
N GLN A 49 -14.99 -5.62 -18.20
CA GLN A 49 -16.26 -5.54 -18.95
C GLN A 49 -17.31 -4.77 -18.14
N GLU A 50 -17.37 -4.98 -16.83
CA GLU A 50 -18.24 -4.20 -15.93
C GLU A 50 -17.89 -2.71 -15.97
N MET A 51 -16.59 -2.36 -15.97
CA MET A 51 -16.12 -0.99 -16.09
C MET A 51 -16.55 -0.36 -17.43
N GLN A 52 -16.32 -1.04 -18.55
CA GLN A 52 -16.71 -0.56 -19.88
C GLN A 52 -18.23 -0.36 -20.00
N GLN A 53 -19.00 -1.31 -19.48
CA GLN A 53 -20.46 -1.21 -19.48
C GLN A 53 -20.95 -0.04 -18.64
N ALA A 54 -20.39 0.13 -17.44
CA ALA A 54 -20.73 1.24 -16.56
C ALA A 54 -20.43 2.59 -17.22
N MET A 55 -19.26 2.76 -17.84
CA MET A 55 -18.87 3.99 -18.56
C MET A 55 -19.84 4.29 -19.70
N LYS A 56 -20.23 3.27 -20.48
CA LYS A 56 -21.17 3.39 -21.59
C LYS A 56 -22.57 3.81 -21.11
N GLU A 57 -23.07 3.19 -20.05
CA GLU A 57 -24.42 3.46 -19.53
C GLU A 57 -24.58 4.86 -18.94
N ILE A 58 -23.51 5.44 -18.43
CA ILE A 58 -23.52 6.82 -17.89
C ILE A 58 -23.05 7.85 -18.93
N ASP A 59 -22.84 7.46 -20.19
CA ASP A 59 -22.32 8.33 -21.27
C ASP A 59 -21.01 9.05 -20.87
N PHE A 60 -20.08 8.30 -20.26
CA PHE A 60 -18.77 8.79 -19.88
C PHE A 60 -17.74 8.28 -20.89
N GLY A 61 -17.32 9.13 -21.82
CA GLY A 61 -16.31 8.78 -22.83
C GLY A 61 -14.98 8.39 -22.23
N PHE A 62 -14.23 7.50 -22.88
CA PHE A 62 -12.89 7.17 -22.42
C PHE A 62 -11.93 6.76 -23.55
N GLU A 63 -10.65 6.96 -23.28
CA GLU A 63 -9.52 6.33 -23.95
C GLU A 63 -8.84 5.34 -23.01
N LEU A 64 -8.14 4.34 -23.56
CA LEU A 64 -7.53 3.28 -22.76
C LEU A 64 -6.00 3.26 -22.91
N PHE A 65 -5.30 3.19 -21.77
CA PHE A 65 -3.90 2.82 -21.69
C PHE A 65 -3.78 1.53 -20.86
N GLU A 66 -3.54 0.39 -21.52
CA GLU A 66 -3.50 -0.93 -20.88
C GLU A 66 -2.08 -1.52 -20.73
N GLN A 67 -1.05 -0.66 -20.82
CA GLN A 67 0.34 -1.10 -20.80
C GLN A 67 0.99 -0.98 -19.42
N VAL A 68 0.19 -0.81 -18.37
CA VAL A 68 0.71 -0.78 -17.00
C VAL A 68 1.33 -2.14 -16.65
N LYS A 69 2.49 -2.10 -16.01
CA LYS A 69 3.21 -3.31 -15.56
C LYS A 69 3.24 -3.35 -14.04
N PRO A 70 3.30 -4.54 -13.44
CA PRO A 70 3.67 -4.66 -12.02
C PRO A 70 5.00 -3.96 -11.76
N ASN A 71 5.11 -3.25 -10.63
CA ASN A 71 6.25 -2.38 -10.34
C ASN A 71 6.53 -1.40 -11.52
N PRO A 72 5.66 -0.42 -11.75
CA PRO A 72 5.72 0.40 -12.94
C PRO A 72 7.02 1.19 -13.02
N THR A 73 7.58 1.24 -14.22
CA THR A 73 8.84 1.92 -14.50
C THR A 73 8.61 3.39 -14.88
N ASP A 74 9.64 4.21 -14.70
CA ASP A 74 9.67 5.58 -15.21
C ASP A 74 9.29 5.64 -16.71
N VAL A 75 9.80 4.73 -17.52
CA VAL A 75 9.47 4.65 -18.97
C VAL A 75 7.97 4.41 -19.20
N THR A 76 7.37 3.44 -18.49
CA THR A 76 5.93 3.15 -18.65
C THR A 76 5.06 4.35 -18.22
N MET A 77 5.45 5.02 -17.14
CA MET A 77 4.73 6.17 -16.62
C MET A 77 4.83 7.39 -17.55
N GLU A 78 6.00 7.63 -18.15
CA GLU A 78 6.19 8.69 -19.14
C GLU A 78 5.37 8.40 -20.43
N GLN A 79 5.33 7.15 -20.89
CA GLN A 79 4.47 6.73 -22.00
C GLN A 79 2.98 6.97 -21.71
N ALA A 80 2.54 6.70 -20.50
CA ALA A 80 1.15 6.97 -20.09
C ALA A 80 0.83 8.47 -20.10
N ALA A 81 1.75 9.31 -19.62
CA ALA A 81 1.61 10.76 -19.66
C ALA A 81 1.58 11.31 -21.10
N ASP A 82 2.40 10.76 -21.98
CA ASP A 82 2.42 11.17 -23.40
C ASP A 82 1.15 10.71 -24.14
N ALA A 83 0.65 9.51 -23.82
CA ALA A 83 -0.64 9.05 -24.33
C ALA A 83 -1.77 9.99 -23.90
N LEU A 84 -1.78 10.44 -22.63
CA LEU A 84 -2.78 11.40 -22.14
C LEU A 84 -2.71 12.73 -22.89
N LYS A 85 -1.50 13.28 -23.09
CA LYS A 85 -1.30 14.54 -23.85
C LYS A 85 -1.80 14.48 -25.28
N ALA A 86 -1.82 13.27 -25.90
CA ALA A 86 -2.26 13.06 -27.28
C ALA A 86 -3.80 12.98 -27.41
N THR A 87 -4.56 13.07 -26.31
CA THR A 87 -6.02 12.96 -26.28
C THR A 87 -6.68 14.24 -25.83
N ASP A 88 -8.01 14.30 -25.97
CA ASP A 88 -8.89 15.33 -25.44
C ASP A 88 -9.51 14.95 -24.07
N CYS A 89 -8.92 13.98 -23.37
CA CYS A 89 -9.38 13.57 -22.05
C CYS A 89 -9.23 14.72 -21.03
N ASP A 90 -10.27 14.95 -20.25
CA ASP A 90 -10.33 15.99 -19.22
C ASP A 90 -10.18 15.44 -17.78
N CYS A 91 -10.01 14.11 -17.64
CA CYS A 91 -9.68 13.48 -16.39
C CYS A 91 -8.89 12.16 -16.59
N VAL A 92 -8.39 11.63 -15.48
CA VAL A 92 -7.63 10.37 -15.44
C VAL A 92 -8.32 9.40 -14.49
N ILE A 93 -8.47 8.15 -14.91
CA ILE A 93 -8.97 7.06 -14.06
C ILE A 93 -7.86 6.00 -13.92
N GLY A 94 -7.40 5.73 -12.69
CA GLY A 94 -6.60 4.57 -12.38
C GLY A 94 -7.54 3.40 -12.03
N PHE A 95 -7.55 2.33 -12.83
CA PHE A 95 -8.39 1.16 -12.61
C PHE A 95 -7.53 -0.08 -12.43
N GLY A 96 -7.37 -0.55 -11.21
CA GLY A 96 -6.48 -1.68 -10.89
C GLY A 96 -5.91 -1.63 -9.49
N GLY A 97 -4.81 -2.35 -9.26
CA GLY A 97 -4.04 -2.28 -8.02
C GLY A 97 -3.13 -1.05 -7.97
N GLY A 98 -2.24 -1.01 -6.97
CA GLY A 98 -1.34 0.12 -6.74
C GLY A 98 -0.53 0.54 -7.97
N SER A 99 -0.09 -0.40 -8.82
CA SER A 99 0.66 -0.10 -10.04
C SER A 99 -0.15 0.73 -11.05
N ALA A 100 -1.42 0.41 -11.25
CA ALA A 100 -2.30 1.16 -12.13
C ALA A 100 -2.58 2.56 -11.57
N ILE A 101 -2.81 2.66 -10.27
CA ILE A 101 -3.06 3.92 -9.59
C ILE A 101 -1.82 4.82 -9.60
N ASP A 102 -0.64 4.28 -9.31
CA ASP A 102 0.61 5.05 -9.35
C ASP A 102 0.94 5.54 -10.78
N THR A 103 0.69 4.69 -11.80
CA THR A 103 0.83 5.11 -13.21
C THR A 103 -0.16 6.21 -13.55
N ALA A 104 -1.40 6.13 -13.07
CA ALA A 104 -2.40 7.16 -13.29
C ALA A 104 -2.01 8.49 -12.62
N LYS A 105 -1.45 8.47 -11.41
CA LYS A 105 -0.91 9.65 -10.74
C LYS A 105 0.28 10.25 -11.49
N ALA A 106 1.12 9.43 -12.12
CA ALA A 106 2.24 9.91 -12.92
C ALA A 106 1.81 10.69 -14.17
N ALA A 107 0.53 10.65 -14.54
CA ALA A 107 -0.06 11.55 -15.52
C ALA A 107 0.05 13.04 -15.14
N LEU A 108 0.53 13.36 -13.92
CA LEU A 108 0.96 14.71 -13.53
C LEU A 108 1.93 15.35 -14.54
N LEU A 109 2.72 14.56 -15.27
CA LEU A 109 3.59 15.05 -16.34
C LEU A 109 2.83 15.69 -17.51
N ALA A 110 1.53 15.51 -17.62
CA ALA A 110 0.72 16.24 -18.58
C ALA A 110 0.62 17.75 -18.25
N THR A 111 0.77 18.10 -16.96
CA THR A 111 0.66 19.47 -16.47
C THR A 111 1.96 20.03 -15.88
N ASN A 112 3.00 19.18 -15.76
CA ASN A 112 4.31 19.54 -15.21
C ASN A 112 5.39 19.25 -16.25
N PRO A 113 6.27 20.20 -16.59
CA PRO A 113 7.30 20.03 -17.62
C PRO A 113 8.45 19.15 -17.10
N GLY A 114 9.23 18.58 -18.02
CA GLY A 114 10.43 17.79 -17.70
C GLY A 114 10.17 16.29 -17.71
N SER A 115 11.11 15.53 -17.17
CA SER A 115 11.02 14.07 -17.01
C SER A 115 10.52 13.69 -15.61
N LEU A 116 10.06 12.45 -15.45
CA LEU A 116 9.61 11.96 -14.16
C LEU A 116 10.71 12.00 -13.09
N ARG A 117 11.97 11.83 -13.50
CA ARG A 117 13.15 11.88 -12.63
C ARG A 117 13.37 13.24 -11.96
N ASP A 118 12.96 14.32 -12.58
CA ASP A 118 13.08 15.67 -12.02
C ASP A 118 12.26 15.82 -10.74
N TYR A 119 11.22 15.00 -10.58
CA TYR A 119 10.28 15.03 -9.47
C TYR A 119 10.59 14.02 -8.37
N TYR A 120 11.61 13.17 -8.49
CA TYR A 120 11.97 12.22 -7.43
C TYR A 120 12.24 12.92 -6.10
N GLY A 121 11.64 12.39 -5.04
CA GLY A 121 11.69 12.96 -3.69
C GLY A 121 10.42 13.70 -3.31
N MET A 122 10.53 14.62 -2.37
CA MET A 122 9.38 15.30 -1.76
C MET A 122 9.19 16.72 -2.29
N ASN A 123 7.91 17.09 -2.52
CA ASN A 123 7.47 18.47 -2.78
C ASN A 123 8.10 19.15 -4.00
N LYS A 124 8.44 18.39 -5.03
CA LYS A 124 8.99 18.93 -6.28
C LYS A 124 7.94 19.19 -7.36
N VAL A 125 6.77 18.56 -7.25
CA VAL A 125 5.65 18.75 -8.18
C VAL A 125 5.05 20.12 -7.96
N GLN A 126 4.88 20.90 -9.04
CA GLN A 126 4.47 22.30 -8.97
C GLN A 126 2.99 22.52 -9.30
N ASN A 127 2.42 21.66 -10.14
CA ASN A 127 1.04 21.77 -10.58
C ASN A 127 0.29 20.46 -10.34
N LYS A 128 -1.00 20.56 -10.02
CA LYS A 128 -1.88 19.41 -9.93
C LYS A 128 -2.11 18.83 -11.35
N CYS A 129 -2.28 17.52 -11.43
CA CYS A 129 -2.70 16.83 -12.64
C CYS A 129 -4.16 17.22 -13.01
N LEU A 130 -4.64 16.73 -14.15
CA LEU A 130 -6.07 16.70 -14.47
C LEU A 130 -6.86 16.04 -13.31
N PRO A 131 -8.17 16.30 -13.18
CA PRO A 131 -9.01 15.61 -12.21
C PRO A 131 -8.80 14.09 -12.25
N THR A 132 -8.76 13.46 -11.08
CA THR A 132 -8.41 12.05 -10.95
C THR A 132 -9.47 11.26 -10.20
N ILE A 133 -9.79 10.07 -10.70
CA ILE A 133 -10.65 9.08 -10.04
C ILE A 133 -9.85 7.78 -9.92
N MET A 134 -9.55 7.36 -8.70
CA MET A 134 -8.83 6.11 -8.47
C MET A 134 -9.80 5.02 -8.02
N VAL A 135 -9.89 3.96 -8.81
CA VAL A 135 -10.80 2.82 -8.61
C VAL A 135 -9.92 1.60 -8.32
N THR A 136 -9.70 1.32 -7.05
CA THR A 136 -8.85 0.19 -6.66
C THR A 136 -9.58 -1.14 -6.83
N THR A 137 -8.86 -2.14 -7.36
CA THR A 137 -9.32 -3.53 -7.49
C THR A 137 -8.58 -4.49 -6.55
N THR A 138 -7.81 -3.95 -5.60
CA THR A 138 -7.11 -4.69 -4.55
C THR A 138 -7.29 -4.01 -3.21
N ALA A 139 -7.26 -4.78 -2.13
CA ALA A 139 -7.41 -4.28 -0.76
C ALA A 139 -6.08 -4.33 0.00
N GLY A 140 -5.09 -3.53 -0.42
CA GLY A 140 -3.75 -3.56 0.18
C GLY A 140 -3.04 -2.21 0.17
N SER A 141 -2.53 -1.80 -0.99
CA SER A 141 -1.62 -0.66 -1.13
C SER A 141 -2.20 0.70 -0.70
N GLY A 142 -3.53 0.89 -0.80
CA GLY A 142 -4.17 2.18 -0.54
C GLY A 142 -3.59 3.33 -1.37
N ALA A 143 -3.01 3.03 -2.55
CA ALA A 143 -2.39 4.03 -3.41
C ALA A 143 -3.35 5.17 -3.79
N GLU A 144 -4.65 4.90 -3.81
CA GLU A 144 -5.71 5.86 -4.12
C GLU A 144 -5.82 7.01 -3.11
N VAL A 145 -5.29 6.85 -1.89
CA VAL A 145 -5.37 7.88 -0.84
C VAL A 145 -4.03 8.57 -0.55
N THR A 146 -2.92 8.03 -1.05
CA THR A 146 -1.60 8.56 -0.75
C THR A 146 -1.24 9.78 -1.58
N GLN A 147 -0.28 10.56 -1.04
CA GLN A 147 0.43 11.60 -1.78
C GLN A 147 1.68 11.08 -2.51
N TYR A 148 1.90 9.77 -2.50
CA TYR A 148 3.10 9.14 -3.05
C TYR A 148 2.81 8.45 -4.38
N ILE A 149 3.87 8.36 -5.21
CA ILE A 149 3.93 7.56 -6.43
C ILE A 149 5.20 6.71 -6.31
N SER A 150 5.06 5.38 -6.40
CA SER A 150 6.18 4.45 -6.38
C SER A 150 6.60 4.09 -7.81
N ILE A 151 7.89 4.18 -8.11
CA ILE A 151 8.44 4.08 -9.46
C ILE A 151 9.69 3.22 -9.43
N VAL A 152 9.87 2.35 -10.41
CA VAL A 152 11.15 1.71 -10.66
C VAL A 152 11.93 2.57 -11.65
N ASP A 153 13.04 3.15 -11.20
CA ASP A 153 13.97 3.84 -12.07
C ASP A 153 14.78 2.82 -12.87
N THR A 154 14.61 2.83 -14.20
CA THR A 154 15.24 1.87 -15.10
C THR A 154 16.74 2.08 -15.27
N GLN A 155 17.26 3.27 -15.01
CA GLN A 155 18.69 3.56 -15.09
C GLN A 155 19.42 3.18 -13.80
N GLN A 156 18.84 3.52 -12.64
CA GLN A 156 19.41 3.23 -11.34
C GLN A 156 19.07 1.84 -10.83
N GLN A 157 18.09 1.15 -11.45
CA GLN A 157 17.56 -0.14 -11.03
C GLN A 157 17.13 -0.15 -9.54
N THR A 158 16.51 0.94 -9.11
CA THR A 158 16.05 1.14 -7.74
C THR A 158 14.62 1.64 -7.70
N LYS A 159 13.90 1.33 -6.60
CA LYS A 159 12.59 1.96 -6.35
C LYS A 159 12.79 3.39 -5.86
N GLN A 160 12.24 4.32 -6.63
CA GLN A 160 12.13 5.75 -6.32
C GLN A 160 10.72 6.11 -5.91
N GLN A 161 10.55 7.29 -5.35
CA GLN A 161 9.27 7.80 -4.91
C GLN A 161 9.15 9.29 -5.24
N ILE A 162 7.98 9.69 -5.73
CA ILE A 162 7.56 11.09 -5.80
C ILE A 162 6.54 11.29 -4.68
N GLY A 163 6.71 12.32 -3.87
CA GLY A 163 5.78 12.68 -2.81
C GLY A 163 5.39 14.15 -2.89
N SER A 164 4.09 14.43 -3.04
CA SER A 164 3.57 15.80 -3.07
C SER A 164 2.08 15.82 -2.75
N PRO A 165 1.57 16.86 -2.08
CA PRO A 165 0.13 17.10 -1.95
C PRO A 165 -0.59 17.15 -3.31
N PHE A 166 0.10 17.53 -4.39
CA PHE A 166 -0.45 17.54 -5.75
C PHE A 166 -0.63 16.15 -6.37
N CYS A 167 -0.04 15.11 -5.77
CA CYS A 167 -0.19 13.71 -6.20
C CYS A 167 -1.39 13.01 -5.52
N VAL A 168 -2.06 13.67 -4.58
CA VAL A 168 -3.27 13.11 -3.97
C VAL A 168 -4.40 13.10 -4.99
N SER A 169 -5.11 11.99 -5.07
CA SER A 169 -6.26 11.82 -5.96
C SER A 169 -7.42 12.73 -5.55
N ASP A 170 -8.24 13.17 -6.51
CA ASP A 170 -9.46 13.91 -6.20
C ASP A 170 -10.52 13.00 -5.60
N ILE A 171 -10.70 11.82 -6.20
CA ILE A 171 -11.66 10.81 -5.75
C ILE A 171 -10.97 9.46 -5.65
N ALA A 172 -11.14 8.80 -4.50
CA ALA A 172 -10.93 7.39 -4.29
C ALA A 172 -12.30 6.69 -4.30
N LEU A 173 -12.60 5.95 -5.35
CA LEU A 173 -13.83 5.18 -5.46
C LEU A 173 -13.56 3.74 -5.00
N LEU A 174 -14.10 3.41 -3.84
CA LEU A 174 -14.01 2.10 -3.22
C LEU A 174 -15.27 1.29 -3.57
N CYS A 175 -15.10 0.29 -4.43
CA CYS A 175 -16.19 -0.59 -4.86
C CYS A 175 -15.88 -2.04 -4.48
N PRO A 176 -16.37 -2.55 -3.35
CA PRO A 176 -16.11 -3.92 -2.89
C PRO A 176 -16.45 -5.00 -3.91
N ALA A 177 -17.47 -4.75 -4.75
CA ALA A 177 -17.86 -5.67 -5.80
C ALA A 177 -16.74 -5.99 -6.80
N LEU A 178 -15.77 -5.09 -7.00
CA LEU A 178 -14.61 -5.29 -7.88
C LEU A 178 -13.57 -6.25 -7.31
N LEU A 179 -13.62 -6.56 -6.01
CA LEU A 179 -12.69 -7.49 -5.37
C LEU A 179 -13.11 -8.96 -5.53
N LYS A 180 -14.30 -9.22 -6.09
CA LYS A 180 -14.79 -10.59 -6.33
C LYS A 180 -13.83 -11.36 -7.23
N ASN A 181 -13.69 -12.64 -6.91
CA ASN A 181 -12.87 -13.57 -7.68
C ASN A 181 -11.36 -13.18 -7.76
N SER A 182 -10.90 -12.28 -6.90
CA SER A 182 -9.46 -12.05 -6.77
C SER A 182 -8.75 -13.34 -6.38
N PRO A 183 -7.60 -13.66 -7.01
CA PRO A 183 -6.84 -14.84 -6.61
C PRO A 183 -6.49 -14.80 -5.13
N ARG A 184 -6.60 -15.96 -4.44
CA ARG A 184 -6.30 -16.09 -3.01
C ARG A 184 -4.94 -15.46 -2.63
N SER A 185 -3.91 -15.72 -3.45
CA SER A 185 -2.56 -15.18 -3.22
C SER A 185 -2.51 -13.65 -3.28
N VAL A 186 -3.22 -13.04 -4.22
CA VAL A 186 -3.30 -11.58 -4.36
C VAL A 186 -4.04 -10.96 -3.17
N THR A 187 -5.14 -11.59 -2.76
CA THR A 187 -5.96 -11.10 -1.63
C THR A 187 -5.18 -11.21 -0.30
N ALA A 188 -4.50 -12.33 -0.06
CA ALA A 188 -3.69 -12.54 1.15
C ALA A 188 -2.50 -11.56 1.20
N ASP A 189 -1.79 -11.42 0.08
CA ASP A 189 -0.66 -10.49 -0.08
C ASP A 189 -1.09 -9.04 0.19
N ALA A 190 -2.14 -8.59 -0.47
CA ALA A 190 -2.67 -7.24 -0.31
C ALA A 190 -3.16 -6.97 1.12
N GLY A 191 -3.93 -7.90 1.70
CA GLY A 191 -4.45 -7.72 3.05
C GLY A 191 -3.36 -7.69 4.12
N PHE A 192 -2.27 -8.45 3.92
CA PHE A 192 -1.13 -8.39 4.83
C PHE A 192 -0.33 -7.08 4.69
N ASP A 193 -0.26 -6.51 3.49
CA ASP A 193 0.29 -5.17 3.27
C ASP A 193 -0.49 -4.10 4.04
N ALA A 194 -1.83 -4.14 3.98
CA ALA A 194 -2.69 -3.26 4.77
C ALA A 194 -2.47 -3.42 6.29
N LEU A 195 -2.29 -4.65 6.77
CA LEU A 195 -1.93 -4.92 8.17
C LEU A 195 -0.59 -4.30 8.55
N ALA A 196 0.42 -4.46 7.69
CA ALA A 196 1.75 -3.91 7.94
C ALA A 196 1.73 -2.37 7.99
N HIS A 197 1.05 -1.71 7.06
CA HIS A 197 0.85 -0.26 7.09
C HIS A 197 0.22 0.19 8.42
N CYS A 198 -0.82 -0.51 8.86
CA CYS A 198 -1.51 -0.17 10.09
C CYS A 198 -0.63 -0.37 11.32
N MET A 199 0.02 -1.54 11.45
CA MET A 199 0.84 -1.87 12.62
C MET A 199 2.05 -0.96 12.75
N GLU A 200 2.82 -0.79 11.68
CA GLU A 200 4.00 0.08 11.71
C GLU A 200 3.63 1.54 11.98
N GLY A 201 2.54 2.02 11.39
CA GLY A 201 2.02 3.35 11.69
C GLY A 201 1.60 3.49 13.15
N PHE A 202 0.82 2.53 13.68
CA PHE A 202 0.29 2.59 15.04
C PHE A 202 1.40 2.59 16.09
N ILE A 203 2.39 1.69 15.98
CA ILE A 203 3.50 1.65 16.93
C ILE A 203 4.51 2.77 16.73
N GLY A 204 4.44 3.50 15.62
CA GLY A 204 5.42 4.49 15.20
C GLY A 204 5.51 5.70 16.12
N ARG A 205 6.69 6.33 16.19
CA ARG A 205 6.95 7.53 17.02
C ARG A 205 6.16 8.78 16.61
N LYS A 206 5.71 8.83 15.35
CA LYS A 206 4.90 9.93 14.80
C LYS A 206 3.40 9.70 14.97
N ALA A 207 3.00 8.55 15.52
CA ALA A 207 1.61 8.24 15.82
C ALA A 207 0.98 9.31 16.71
N ASN A 208 -0.28 9.61 16.45
CA ASN A 208 -1.03 10.67 17.12
C ASN A 208 -2.49 10.23 17.30
N PRO A 209 -3.29 10.93 18.11
CA PRO A 209 -4.65 10.49 18.42
C PRO A 209 -5.55 10.27 17.20
N ILE A 210 -5.35 10.97 16.09
CA ILE A 210 -6.13 10.75 14.87
C ILE A 210 -5.72 9.43 14.22
N THR A 211 -4.42 9.23 14.01
CA THR A 211 -3.91 7.98 13.42
C THR A 211 -4.14 6.77 14.31
N ASP A 212 -4.09 6.92 15.64
CA ASP A 212 -4.36 5.85 16.60
C ASP A 212 -5.84 5.41 16.55
N ALA A 213 -6.77 6.34 16.49
CA ALA A 213 -8.20 6.04 16.34
C ALA A 213 -8.50 5.29 15.03
N ILE A 214 -7.87 5.70 13.92
CA ILE A 214 -7.98 5.03 12.63
C ILE A 214 -7.39 3.62 12.73
N ALA A 215 -6.21 3.46 13.30
CA ALA A 215 -5.52 2.19 13.42
C ALA A 215 -6.34 1.14 14.17
N ILE A 216 -6.92 1.49 15.30
CA ILE A 216 -7.77 0.57 16.09
C ILE A 216 -8.97 0.09 15.27
N GLN A 217 -9.59 0.96 14.50
CA GLN A 217 -10.70 0.54 13.61
C GLN A 217 -10.21 -0.36 12.47
N VAL A 218 -9.07 -0.05 11.87
CA VAL A 218 -8.44 -0.89 10.83
C VAL A 218 -8.12 -2.28 11.38
N PHE A 219 -7.53 -2.37 12.57
CA PHE A 219 -7.26 -3.66 13.22
C PHE A 219 -8.51 -4.51 13.40
N ARG A 220 -9.62 -3.91 13.87
CA ARG A 220 -10.90 -4.62 14.04
C ARG A 220 -11.39 -5.21 12.71
N MET A 221 -11.32 -4.43 11.64
CA MET A 221 -11.75 -4.87 10.31
C MET A 221 -10.84 -5.99 9.78
N ILE A 222 -9.51 -5.82 9.84
CA ILE A 222 -8.57 -6.84 9.34
C ILE A 222 -8.68 -8.13 10.13
N THR A 223 -8.68 -8.06 11.47
CA THR A 223 -8.78 -9.26 12.33
C THR A 223 -10.07 -10.04 12.09
N LYS A 224 -11.18 -9.33 11.88
CA LYS A 224 -12.48 -9.93 11.60
C LYS A 224 -12.56 -10.54 10.20
N SER A 225 -12.00 -9.87 9.19
CA SER A 225 -12.42 -10.09 7.81
C SER A 225 -11.33 -10.59 6.87
N LEU A 226 -10.02 -10.43 7.18
CA LEU A 226 -8.96 -10.80 6.23
C LEU A 226 -8.96 -12.29 5.90
N LEU A 227 -8.91 -13.16 6.92
CA LEU A 227 -8.89 -14.60 6.68
C LEU A 227 -10.19 -15.09 6.03
N LYS A 228 -11.32 -14.50 6.44
CA LYS A 228 -12.61 -14.78 5.82
C LYS A 228 -12.62 -14.39 4.35
N PHE A 229 -12.22 -13.18 4.01
CA PHE A 229 -12.19 -12.70 2.63
C PHE A 229 -11.27 -13.51 1.72
N VAL A 230 -10.11 -13.95 2.24
CA VAL A 230 -9.18 -14.82 1.50
C VAL A 230 -9.79 -16.19 1.20
N ASN A 231 -10.59 -16.73 2.10
CA ASN A 231 -11.25 -18.05 1.93
C ASN A 231 -12.60 -17.96 1.21
N GLU A 232 -13.29 -16.85 1.34
CA GLU A 232 -14.63 -16.59 0.79
C GLU A 232 -14.61 -15.27 -0.04
N PRO A 233 -13.96 -15.24 -1.23
CA PRO A 233 -13.71 -14.00 -1.98
C PRO A 233 -14.98 -13.31 -2.50
N ASN A 234 -16.14 -13.99 -2.42
CA ASN A 234 -17.44 -13.44 -2.80
C ASN A 234 -18.24 -12.88 -1.60
N ASP A 235 -17.70 -12.95 -0.38
CA ASP A 235 -18.32 -12.32 0.79
C ASP A 235 -18.14 -10.81 0.70
N ILE A 236 -19.23 -10.12 0.39
CA ILE A 236 -19.22 -8.66 0.15
C ILE A 236 -18.96 -7.86 1.43
N ASP A 237 -19.33 -8.37 2.58
CA ASP A 237 -19.08 -7.70 3.86
C ASP A 237 -17.61 -7.80 4.22
N ALA A 238 -16.99 -8.96 4.02
CA ALA A 238 -15.54 -9.12 4.22
C ALA A 238 -14.74 -8.30 3.20
N ALA A 239 -15.15 -8.26 1.94
CA ALA A 239 -14.56 -7.39 0.93
C ALA A 239 -14.69 -5.90 1.29
N SER A 240 -15.84 -5.49 1.83
CA SER A 240 -16.10 -4.13 2.29
C SER A 240 -15.20 -3.72 3.46
N ASP A 241 -15.08 -4.59 4.46
CA ASP A 241 -14.16 -4.37 5.58
C ASP A 241 -12.72 -4.24 5.07
N MET A 242 -12.28 -5.10 4.15
CA MET A 242 -10.89 -5.13 3.68
C MET A 242 -10.53 -3.95 2.78
N ILE A 243 -11.38 -3.51 1.86
CA ILE A 243 -11.11 -2.34 1.02
C ILE A 243 -11.06 -1.05 1.86
N LEU A 244 -11.94 -0.92 2.85
CA LEU A 244 -11.91 0.20 3.80
C LEU A 244 -10.68 0.13 4.70
N ALA A 245 -10.32 -1.05 5.21
CA ALA A 245 -9.13 -1.23 6.04
C ALA A 245 -7.86 -0.85 5.29
N ALA A 246 -7.70 -1.28 4.04
CA ALA A 246 -6.56 -0.93 3.19
C ALA A 246 -6.47 0.59 2.94
N HIS A 247 -7.58 1.22 2.60
CA HIS A 247 -7.68 2.66 2.42
C HIS A 247 -7.30 3.42 3.70
N MET A 248 -7.90 3.06 4.82
CA MET A 248 -7.67 3.72 6.11
C MET A 248 -6.26 3.47 6.67
N SER A 249 -5.69 2.27 6.49
CA SER A 249 -4.31 1.97 6.92
C SER A 249 -3.30 2.87 6.20
N THR A 250 -3.55 3.12 4.93
CA THR A 250 -2.66 3.95 4.12
C THR A 250 -2.90 5.45 4.33
N MET A 251 -4.07 5.87 4.82
CA MET A 251 -4.23 7.22 5.38
C MET A 251 -3.27 7.47 6.55
N ILE A 252 -3.03 6.45 7.40
CA ILE A 252 -2.03 6.52 8.47
C ILE A 252 -0.63 6.68 7.85
N ALA A 253 -0.24 5.76 6.99
CA ALA A 253 1.09 5.74 6.36
C ALA A 253 1.37 7.01 5.55
N SER A 254 0.38 7.58 4.88
CA SER A 254 0.52 8.84 4.12
C SER A 254 0.85 10.05 5.00
N ASN A 255 0.45 10.02 6.27
CA ASN A 255 0.64 11.12 7.21
C ASN A 255 1.90 11.01 8.06
N ILE A 256 2.21 9.79 8.51
CA ILE A 256 3.27 9.58 9.50
C ILE A 256 4.40 8.68 9.00
N GLY A 257 4.30 8.18 7.77
CA GLY A 257 5.22 7.20 7.20
C GLY A 257 4.94 5.79 7.71
N THR A 258 5.74 4.85 7.22
CA THR A 258 5.78 3.46 7.65
C THR A 258 6.96 3.22 8.59
N GLY A 259 7.35 1.96 8.80
CA GLY A 259 8.44 1.59 9.70
C GLY A 259 9.59 0.86 9.01
N ASP A 260 10.33 0.10 9.83
CA ASP A 260 11.52 -0.62 9.40
C ASP A 260 11.19 -1.78 8.44
N GLY A 261 10.02 -2.41 8.57
CA GLY A 261 9.57 -3.46 7.65
C GLY A 261 9.42 -2.96 6.22
N HIS A 262 8.81 -1.80 6.04
CA HIS A 262 8.72 -1.17 4.72
C HIS A 262 10.09 -0.71 4.20
N ASN A 263 10.96 -0.17 5.07
CA ASN A 263 12.30 0.27 4.65
C ASN A 263 13.15 -0.92 4.14
N ILE A 264 13.14 -2.04 4.85
CA ILE A 264 13.81 -3.29 4.45
C ILE A 264 13.09 -3.90 3.23
N GLY A 265 11.75 -3.92 3.25
CA GLY A 265 10.91 -4.48 2.20
C GLY A 265 11.08 -3.79 0.84
N LEU A 266 11.20 -2.47 0.83
CA LEU A 266 11.50 -1.70 -0.39
C LEU A 266 12.89 -2.04 -0.97
N ALA A 267 13.88 -2.27 -0.10
CA ALA A 267 15.22 -2.68 -0.53
C ALA A 267 15.20 -4.08 -1.18
N ILE A 268 14.47 -5.03 -0.59
CA ILE A 268 14.32 -6.40 -1.11
C ILE A 268 13.48 -6.39 -2.39
N GLY A 269 12.28 -5.80 -2.35
CA GLY A 269 11.35 -5.82 -3.48
C GLY A 269 11.89 -5.13 -4.74
N GLY A 270 12.68 -4.07 -4.58
CA GLY A 270 13.34 -3.40 -5.70
C GLY A 270 14.40 -4.25 -6.39
N ARG A 271 15.06 -5.15 -5.64
CA ARG A 271 16.16 -5.97 -6.12
C ARG A 271 15.71 -7.34 -6.67
N PHE A 272 14.71 -7.95 -6.03
CA PHE A 272 14.31 -9.34 -6.32
C PHE A 272 12.94 -9.47 -6.99
N ASN A 273 12.28 -8.35 -7.29
CA ASN A 273 10.97 -8.30 -7.96
C ASN A 273 9.89 -9.18 -7.28
N ILE A 274 9.87 -9.18 -5.95
CA ILE A 274 8.82 -9.83 -5.15
C ILE A 274 7.67 -8.85 -4.92
N SER A 275 6.46 -9.38 -4.75
CA SER A 275 5.31 -8.58 -4.32
C SER A 275 5.56 -7.93 -2.96
N HIS A 276 5.01 -6.75 -2.78
CA HIS A 276 5.28 -5.96 -1.57
C HIS A 276 4.68 -6.61 -0.33
N GLY A 277 3.43 -7.07 -0.41
CA GLY A 277 2.76 -7.72 0.71
C GLY A 277 3.43 -9.03 1.13
N THR A 278 3.88 -9.87 0.16
CA THR A 278 4.68 -11.07 0.46
C THR A 278 5.97 -10.71 1.20
N THR A 279 6.65 -9.65 0.75
CA THR A 279 7.87 -9.19 1.42
C THR A 279 7.59 -8.78 2.86
N LEU A 280 6.50 -8.04 3.09
CA LEU A 280 6.09 -7.63 4.43
C LEU A 280 5.56 -8.80 5.28
N ALA A 281 4.94 -9.79 4.68
CA ALA A 281 4.49 -10.98 5.39
C ALA A 281 5.66 -11.75 6.04
N VAL A 282 6.79 -11.80 5.35
CA VAL A 282 8.02 -12.40 5.90
C VAL A 282 8.66 -11.48 6.96
N LEU A 283 8.73 -10.18 6.71
CA LEU A 283 9.47 -9.24 7.56
C LEU A 283 8.73 -8.81 8.83
N LEU A 284 7.41 -8.60 8.76
CA LEU A 284 6.65 -7.94 9.82
C LEU A 284 6.79 -8.60 11.19
N PRO A 285 6.70 -9.94 11.35
CA PRO A 285 6.89 -10.57 12.66
C PRO A 285 8.26 -10.24 13.29
N HIS A 286 9.34 -10.25 12.48
CA HIS A 286 10.68 -9.92 12.96
C HIS A 286 10.82 -8.45 13.35
N VAL A 287 10.23 -7.55 12.58
CA VAL A 287 10.24 -6.11 12.87
C VAL A 287 9.43 -5.80 14.13
N LEU A 288 8.29 -6.44 14.32
CA LEU A 288 7.50 -6.28 15.53
C LEU A 288 8.23 -6.82 16.76
N ALA A 289 8.90 -7.97 16.65
CA ALA A 289 9.73 -8.51 17.73
C ALA A 289 10.90 -7.60 18.08
N PHE A 290 11.57 -7.01 17.08
CA PHE A 290 12.63 -6.02 17.29
C PHE A 290 12.13 -4.80 18.09
N ASN A 291 10.87 -4.41 17.89
CA ASN A 291 10.27 -3.25 18.54
C ASN A 291 9.44 -3.58 19.79
N VAL A 292 9.28 -4.87 20.17
CA VAL A 292 8.30 -5.33 21.16
C VAL A 292 8.40 -4.63 22.50
N GLU A 293 9.63 -4.43 23.02
CA GLU A 293 9.84 -3.78 24.33
C GLU A 293 9.42 -2.32 24.32
N VAL A 294 9.82 -1.57 23.27
CA VAL A 294 9.56 -0.11 23.19
C VAL A 294 8.13 0.20 22.76
N ALA A 295 7.46 -0.74 22.07
CA ALA A 295 6.09 -0.62 21.59
C ALA A 295 5.09 -1.44 22.43
N ALA A 296 5.51 -1.98 23.59
CA ALA A 296 4.70 -2.91 24.39
C ALA A 296 3.28 -2.40 24.69
N PRO A 297 3.04 -1.17 25.13
CA PRO A 297 1.68 -0.70 25.42
C PRO A 297 0.76 -0.76 24.20
N LYS A 298 1.25 -0.34 23.02
CA LYS A 298 0.48 -0.33 21.78
C LYS A 298 0.26 -1.73 21.20
N LEU A 299 1.27 -2.59 21.23
CA LEU A 299 1.14 -3.98 20.81
C LEU A 299 0.21 -4.78 21.73
N ALA A 300 0.21 -4.50 23.03
CA ALA A 300 -0.75 -5.08 23.98
C ALA A 300 -2.19 -4.64 23.67
N GLU A 301 -2.40 -3.39 23.21
CA GLU A 301 -3.71 -2.94 22.74
C GLU A 301 -4.13 -3.69 21.46
N CYS A 302 -3.20 -3.90 20.51
CA CYS A 302 -3.46 -4.73 19.33
C CYS A 302 -3.87 -6.16 19.73
N ALA A 303 -3.18 -6.78 20.71
CA ALA A 303 -3.52 -8.11 21.21
C ALA A 303 -4.99 -8.17 21.66
N ARG A 304 -5.42 -7.21 22.47
CA ARG A 304 -6.82 -7.13 22.92
C ARG A 304 -7.82 -6.96 21.76
N VAL A 305 -7.49 -6.12 20.79
CA VAL A 305 -8.33 -5.92 19.60
C VAL A 305 -8.41 -7.19 18.75
N MET A 306 -7.34 -7.98 18.69
CA MET A 306 -7.31 -9.29 18.03
C MET A 306 -8.08 -10.38 18.81
N GLY A 307 -8.63 -10.05 19.97
CA GLY A 307 -9.37 -10.99 20.80
C GLY A 307 -8.50 -11.95 21.63
N ILE A 308 -7.22 -11.63 21.80
CA ILE A 308 -6.32 -12.40 22.65
C ILE A 308 -6.69 -12.11 24.10
N ASP A 309 -6.91 -13.16 24.88
CA ASP A 309 -7.08 -13.02 26.32
C ASP A 309 -5.75 -12.56 26.95
N THR A 310 -5.77 -11.35 27.49
CA THR A 310 -4.60 -10.72 28.13
C THR A 310 -4.72 -10.62 29.63
N ASP A 311 -5.73 -11.24 30.26
CA ASP A 311 -5.93 -11.23 31.69
C ASP A 311 -4.74 -11.88 32.41
N GLY A 312 -4.18 -11.19 33.39
CA GLY A 312 -2.99 -11.63 34.13
C GLY A 312 -1.65 -11.47 33.39
N MET A 313 -1.64 -11.01 32.14
CA MET A 313 -0.41 -10.71 31.41
C MET A 313 0.12 -9.32 31.77
N THR A 314 1.44 -9.19 31.77
CA THR A 314 2.09 -7.88 31.69
C THR A 314 1.90 -7.29 30.27
N GLU A 315 2.05 -5.96 30.10
CA GLU A 315 2.01 -5.35 28.76
C GLU A 315 3.00 -5.98 27.78
N LEU A 316 4.19 -6.34 28.26
CA LEU A 316 5.19 -7.00 27.42
C LEU A 316 4.75 -8.40 26.98
N GLN A 317 4.15 -9.19 27.89
CA GLN A 317 3.63 -10.51 27.53
C GLN A 317 2.46 -10.41 26.53
N ALA A 318 1.56 -9.45 26.72
CA ALA A 318 0.48 -9.21 25.75
C ALA A 318 1.02 -8.73 24.39
N ALA A 319 2.06 -7.89 24.39
CA ALA A 319 2.74 -7.47 23.16
C ALA A 319 3.41 -8.63 22.42
N GLN A 320 4.09 -9.53 23.14
CA GLN A 320 4.67 -10.75 22.59
C GLN A 320 3.59 -11.67 22.00
N ALA A 321 2.47 -11.83 22.69
CA ALA A 321 1.32 -12.58 22.19
C ALA A 321 0.76 -11.98 20.88
N CYS A 322 0.71 -10.64 20.76
CA CYS A 322 0.33 -9.95 19.52
C CYS A 322 1.27 -10.32 18.38
N VAL A 323 2.58 -10.29 18.58
CA VAL A 323 3.57 -10.63 17.55
C VAL A 323 3.38 -12.08 17.07
N LEU A 324 3.18 -13.01 17.99
CA LEU A 324 2.91 -14.43 17.67
C LEU A 324 1.59 -14.60 16.89
N ALA A 325 0.55 -13.82 17.25
CA ALA A 325 -0.73 -13.86 16.53
C ALA A 325 -0.61 -13.31 15.10
N VAL A 326 0.21 -12.30 14.87
CA VAL A 326 0.52 -11.80 13.51
C VAL A 326 1.26 -12.88 12.70
N GLN A 327 2.22 -13.58 13.33
CA GLN A 327 2.91 -14.71 12.71
C GLN A 327 1.92 -15.83 12.36
N GLN A 328 1.01 -16.17 13.27
CA GLN A 328 -0.01 -17.19 13.02
C GLN A 328 -0.96 -16.79 11.90
N LEU A 329 -1.40 -15.53 11.84
CA LEU A 329 -2.23 -15.02 10.75
C LEU A 329 -1.54 -15.15 9.39
N ARG A 330 -0.23 -14.84 9.30
CA ARG A 330 0.56 -15.07 8.09
C ARG A 330 0.50 -16.55 7.67
N ASP A 331 0.69 -17.46 8.63
CA ASP A 331 0.71 -18.89 8.37
C ASP A 331 -0.69 -19.40 7.95
N ASP A 332 -1.76 -18.93 8.56
CA ASP A 332 -3.16 -19.24 8.21
C ASP A 332 -3.53 -18.74 6.80
N LEU A 333 -2.96 -17.63 6.38
CA LEU A 333 -3.09 -17.08 5.05
C LEU A 333 -2.26 -17.85 4.00
N HIS A 334 -1.41 -18.78 4.43
CA HIS A 334 -0.45 -19.52 3.60
C HIS A 334 0.54 -18.61 2.88
N LEU A 335 0.88 -17.48 3.48
CA LEU A 335 1.95 -16.62 3.00
C LEU A 335 3.31 -17.21 3.40
N PRO A 336 4.38 -16.97 2.62
CA PRO A 336 5.70 -17.50 2.94
C PRO A 336 6.20 -16.99 4.29
N ASN A 337 6.93 -17.84 5.00
CA ASN A 337 7.52 -17.50 6.29
C ASN A 337 9.02 -17.16 6.20
N ASN A 338 9.60 -17.31 5.03
CA ASN A 338 10.99 -16.93 4.75
C ASN A 338 11.22 -16.72 3.24
N PHE A 339 12.29 -16.05 2.89
CA PHE A 339 12.60 -15.77 1.48
C PHE A 339 13.32 -16.95 0.81
N LYS A 340 14.01 -17.81 1.55
CA LYS A 340 14.75 -18.94 1.00
C LYS A 340 13.83 -19.99 0.38
N ASP A 341 12.76 -20.37 1.10
CA ASP A 341 11.79 -21.35 0.61
C ASP A 341 10.91 -20.77 -0.51
N PHE A 342 10.83 -19.45 -0.60
CA PHE A 342 10.22 -18.76 -1.74
C PHE A 342 11.07 -18.80 -3.02
N GLY A 343 12.21 -19.49 -2.97
CA GLY A 343 13.11 -19.70 -4.11
C GLY A 343 14.11 -18.56 -4.36
N MET A 344 14.26 -17.63 -3.41
CA MET A 344 15.24 -16.56 -3.52
C MET A 344 16.63 -17.04 -3.11
N THR A 345 17.62 -16.57 -3.83
CA THR A 345 19.02 -16.63 -3.42
C THR A 345 19.49 -15.22 -3.08
N ILE A 346 19.69 -14.95 -1.79
CA ILE A 346 20.23 -13.69 -1.30
C ILE A 346 21.69 -13.93 -0.91
N THR A 347 22.60 -13.20 -1.55
CA THR A 347 24.04 -13.29 -1.23
C THR A 347 24.40 -12.37 -0.06
N ASP A 348 25.59 -12.56 0.53
CA ASP A 348 26.09 -11.65 1.56
C ASP A 348 26.19 -10.20 1.04
N GLU A 349 26.59 -10.01 -0.22
CA GLU A 349 26.61 -8.69 -0.86
C GLU A 349 25.20 -8.07 -0.98
N ASP A 350 24.20 -8.90 -1.25
CA ASP A 350 22.80 -8.43 -1.27
C ASP A 350 22.34 -7.99 0.11
N LEU A 351 22.67 -8.73 1.15
CA LEU A 351 22.34 -8.40 2.53
C LEU A 351 22.97 -7.06 2.97
N GLU A 352 24.23 -6.81 2.56
CA GLU A 352 24.90 -5.53 2.81
C GLU A 352 24.14 -4.38 2.12
N LYS A 353 23.78 -4.54 0.84
CA LYS A 353 23.04 -3.52 0.07
C LYS A 353 21.63 -3.28 0.62
N ILE A 354 20.95 -4.34 1.08
CA ILE A 354 19.66 -4.24 1.73
C ILE A 354 19.78 -3.39 3.02
N ALA A 355 20.77 -3.70 3.85
CA ALA A 355 21.02 -2.99 5.10
C ALA A 355 21.35 -1.50 4.86
N ASP A 356 22.21 -1.20 3.89
CA ASP A 356 22.58 0.17 3.50
C ASP A 356 21.36 0.95 3.01
N THR A 357 20.53 0.33 2.17
CA THR A 357 19.32 0.96 1.63
C THR A 357 18.28 1.21 2.72
N ALA A 358 18.07 0.25 3.62
CA ALA A 358 17.13 0.38 4.73
C ALA A 358 17.57 1.48 5.71
N GLU A 359 18.86 1.55 6.04
CA GLU A 359 19.41 2.61 6.88
C GLU A 359 19.27 3.99 6.23
N TYR A 360 19.55 4.11 4.94
CA TYR A 360 19.36 5.34 4.20
C TYR A 360 17.89 5.78 4.23
N LYS A 361 16.95 4.89 3.94
CA LYS A 361 15.51 5.20 3.96
C LYS A 361 15.00 5.56 5.34
N ASN A 362 15.57 4.98 6.40
CA ASN A 362 15.24 5.33 7.78
C ASN A 362 15.76 6.73 8.19
N LYS A 363 16.76 7.24 7.49
CA LYS A 363 17.30 8.61 7.69
C LYS A 363 16.66 9.65 6.78
N VAL A 364 16.28 9.23 5.56
CA VAL A 364 15.84 10.15 4.50
C VAL A 364 14.62 9.55 3.79
N GLY A 365 13.50 10.22 3.83
CA GLY A 365 12.26 9.76 3.15
C GLY A 365 11.03 9.87 4.01
N ALA A 366 9.91 9.32 3.52
CA ALA A 366 8.61 9.38 4.19
C ALA A 366 8.63 8.74 5.59
N SER A 367 9.34 7.63 5.73
CA SER A 367 9.45 6.86 6.98
C SER A 367 10.57 7.32 7.90
N ALA A 368 11.32 8.37 7.53
CA ALA A 368 12.43 8.85 8.35
C ALA A 368 12.00 9.20 9.77
N GLY A 369 12.59 8.55 10.76
CA GLY A 369 12.30 8.74 12.18
C GLY A 369 10.93 8.27 12.64
N SER A 370 10.21 7.45 11.85
CA SER A 370 8.91 6.90 12.24
C SER A 370 9.02 5.66 13.13
N ALA A 371 10.06 4.83 12.95
CA ALA A 371 10.23 3.60 13.72
C ALA A 371 10.28 3.84 15.25
N PRO A 372 9.65 2.98 16.07
CA PRO A 372 9.64 3.12 17.52
C PRO A 372 11.04 3.08 18.12
N ARG A 373 11.83 2.08 17.71
CA ARG A 373 13.23 1.90 18.09
C ARG A 373 14.13 2.42 16.96
N LYS A 374 15.20 3.13 17.31
CA LYS A 374 16.18 3.57 16.33
C LYS A 374 17.04 2.35 15.93
N GLY A 375 16.73 1.74 14.81
CA GLY A 375 17.51 0.64 14.24
C GLY A 375 18.83 1.13 13.66
N THR A 376 19.85 0.28 13.82
CA THR A 376 21.17 0.45 13.18
C THR A 376 21.21 -0.35 11.88
N ARG A 377 22.21 -0.09 11.05
CA ARG A 377 22.50 -0.88 9.85
C ARG A 377 22.59 -2.39 10.16
N GLU A 378 23.28 -2.73 11.24
CA GLU A 378 23.46 -4.12 11.68
C GLU A 378 22.14 -4.76 12.15
N ASP A 379 21.26 -3.98 12.79
CA ASP A 379 19.92 -4.45 13.14
C ASP A 379 19.11 -4.80 11.88
N PHE A 380 19.15 -3.94 10.85
CA PHE A 380 18.44 -4.21 9.58
C PHE A 380 19.00 -5.40 8.84
N LYS A 381 20.34 -5.57 8.85
CA LYS A 381 20.99 -6.74 8.28
C LYS A 381 20.55 -8.01 9.01
N ARG A 382 20.56 -8.01 10.35
CA ARG A 382 20.12 -9.15 11.16
C ARG A 382 18.67 -9.51 10.87
N ILE A 383 17.74 -8.54 10.85
CA ILE A 383 16.33 -8.78 10.51
C ILE A 383 16.20 -9.41 9.12
N ALA A 384 16.95 -8.92 8.13
CA ALA A 384 16.93 -9.48 6.78
C ALA A 384 17.48 -10.92 6.71
N VAL A 385 18.54 -11.23 7.47
CA VAL A 385 19.12 -12.58 7.60
C VAL A 385 18.14 -13.53 8.26
N ASP A 386 17.53 -13.12 9.39
CA ASP A 386 16.57 -13.95 10.13
C ASP A 386 15.33 -14.25 9.25
N ALA A 387 14.84 -13.24 8.54
CA ALA A 387 13.75 -13.36 7.59
C ALA A 387 14.10 -14.25 6.39
N TYR A 388 15.34 -14.18 5.90
CA TYR A 388 15.80 -15.05 4.80
C TYR A 388 15.83 -16.52 5.20
N HIS A 389 16.32 -16.82 6.39
CA HIS A 389 16.46 -18.19 6.89
C HIS A 389 15.21 -18.73 7.60
N GLY A 390 14.20 -17.93 7.82
CA GLY A 390 13.00 -18.33 8.55
C GLY A 390 13.28 -18.61 10.03
N VAL A 391 14.15 -17.83 10.62
CA VAL A 391 14.42 -17.93 12.06
C VAL A 391 13.14 -17.61 12.82
N LYS A 392 12.73 -18.50 13.73
CA LYS A 392 11.54 -18.24 14.54
C LYS A 392 11.76 -17.01 15.42
N VAL A 393 10.74 -16.15 15.41
CA VAL A 393 10.71 -14.99 16.32
C VAL A 393 10.81 -15.48 17.76
N SER A 394 11.72 -14.89 18.52
CA SER A 394 11.94 -15.13 19.95
C SER A 394 12.09 -13.79 20.68
N PHE A 395 11.86 -13.78 22.00
CA PHE A 395 11.85 -12.59 22.84
C PHE A 395 12.82 -12.73 24.02
#